data_aed432383e934a92cd44223a80afcca3
#
_entry.id   aed432383e934a92cd44223a80afcca3
#
_cell.length_a   1.000
_cell.length_b   1.000
_cell.length_c   1.000
_cell.angle_alpha   90.00
_cell.angle_beta   90.00
_cell.angle_gamma   90.00
#
_symmetry.space_group_name_H-M   'P 1'
#
loop_
_entity.id
_entity.type
_entity.pdbx_description
1 polymer ?
#
loop_
_entity_poly.entity_id
_entity_poly.type
_entity_poly.pdbx_seq_one_letter_code
_entity_poly.pdbx_strand_id
1 'polypeptide(L)'
;MSATIKVTLPDVSVREVPSGTTSREIAEGIGAGLARAALAARVNGTIWDLDRPLEADATLAILTERDPDALELLRHSSAHIMATAVRELFPSAGIGFGPPIEDGFYYDFQVDRPFTPEDLARIEAKMAEVAARDYPFTREVVDRAEANRRFADDPLKLERIAELGDDETITVYTDGPFQDLCRGPHIPRTGRLKHFKLLSAAGAYWRGDEHRQMLQRIYGTAWFKKEELDTYLHRLEEARKRDHRRLGKELDLFMFHPFAPGAPFYTDRGTTMVRVINDYIRSLNQRAGYQEIKTPLLYNKGLWEISGHWGKYRENMFLVLDKETGEHDF
;
A
#
# COMPACT_ATOMS: atom_id res chain seq x y z
N MET A 1 -3.65 29.21 -34.16
CA MET A 1 -2.31 29.12 -33.52
C MET A 1 -2.56 28.51 -32.16
N SER A 2 -1.90 27.42 -31.84
CA SER A 2 -2.00 26.84 -30.48
C SER A 2 -1.47 27.86 -29.48
N ALA A 3 -2.15 28.02 -28.34
CA ALA A 3 -1.68 28.88 -27.26
C ALA A 3 -0.30 28.38 -26.78
N THR A 4 0.60 29.31 -26.48
CA THR A 4 1.92 28.98 -25.90
C THR A 4 1.81 29.04 -24.39
N ILE A 5 2.38 28.06 -23.71
CA ILE A 5 2.45 27.98 -22.23
C ILE A 5 3.90 28.05 -21.75
N LYS A 6 4.10 28.48 -20.52
CA LYS A 6 5.41 28.56 -19.86
C LYS A 6 5.59 27.42 -18.89
N VAL A 7 6.64 26.64 -19.08
CA VAL A 7 6.98 25.53 -18.17
C VAL A 7 8.28 25.86 -17.45
N THR A 8 8.21 26.01 -16.13
CA THR A 8 9.35 26.30 -15.26
C THR A 8 9.95 25.00 -14.75
N LEU A 9 11.23 24.75 -15.01
CA LEU A 9 11.98 23.57 -14.60
C LEU A 9 12.63 23.78 -13.21
N PRO A 10 13.14 22.71 -12.55
CA PRO A 10 13.73 22.79 -11.21
C PRO A 10 14.95 23.72 -11.09
N ASP A 11 15.66 23.95 -12.18
CA ASP A 11 16.80 24.89 -12.29
C ASP A 11 16.35 26.36 -12.52
N VAL A 12 15.05 26.61 -12.39
CA VAL A 12 14.39 27.90 -12.61
C VAL A 12 14.40 28.36 -14.09
N SER A 13 14.90 27.54 -15.01
CA SER A 13 14.78 27.84 -16.43
C SER A 13 13.33 27.72 -16.89
N VAL A 14 12.93 28.60 -17.84
CA VAL A 14 11.57 28.60 -18.39
C VAL A 14 11.63 28.16 -19.86
N ARG A 15 10.76 27.22 -20.21
CA ARG A 15 10.56 26.80 -21.60
C ARG A 15 9.18 27.25 -22.08
N GLU A 16 9.14 27.88 -23.23
CA GLU A 16 7.88 28.18 -23.91
C GLU A 16 7.57 27.04 -24.88
N VAL A 17 6.42 26.39 -24.69
CA VAL A 17 5.98 25.23 -25.50
C VAL A 17 4.53 25.43 -25.91
N PRO A 18 4.06 24.78 -26.99
CA PRO A 18 2.64 24.77 -27.34
C PRO A 18 1.79 24.17 -26.21
N SER A 19 0.58 24.71 -25.98
CA SER A 19 -0.40 24.06 -25.13
C SER A 19 -0.74 22.67 -25.68
N GLY A 20 -0.82 21.68 -24.79
CA GLY A 20 -0.96 20.26 -25.15
C GLY A 20 0.34 19.49 -25.19
N THR A 21 1.51 20.17 -25.07
CA THR A 21 2.81 19.48 -24.93
C THR A 21 2.84 18.60 -23.70
N THR A 22 3.40 17.41 -23.84
CA THR A 22 3.50 16.44 -22.75
C THR A 22 4.82 16.56 -21.98
N SER A 23 4.84 16.05 -20.74
CA SER A 23 6.07 15.97 -19.94
C SER A 23 7.13 15.08 -20.61
N ARG A 24 6.71 14.07 -21.37
CA ARG A 24 7.59 13.22 -22.19
C ARG A 24 8.34 14.04 -23.25
N GLU A 25 7.60 14.81 -24.05
CA GLU A 25 8.19 15.65 -25.10
C GLU A 25 9.16 16.68 -24.53
N ILE A 26 8.85 17.24 -23.35
CA ILE A 26 9.77 18.15 -22.64
C ILE A 26 11.05 17.41 -22.20
N ALA A 27 10.92 16.19 -21.66
CA ALA A 27 12.07 15.37 -21.27
C ALA A 27 12.95 15.01 -22.47
N GLU A 28 12.36 14.68 -23.62
CA GLU A 28 13.03 14.42 -24.89
C GLU A 28 13.78 15.67 -25.40
N GLY A 29 13.16 16.84 -25.30
CA GLY A 29 13.77 18.11 -25.64
C GLY A 29 14.89 18.56 -24.68
N ILE A 30 14.96 18.01 -23.47
CA ILE A 30 16.08 18.23 -22.53
C ILE A 30 17.24 17.29 -22.88
N GLY A 31 16.95 16.01 -23.14
CA GLY A 31 17.96 15.05 -23.55
C GLY A 31 17.52 13.59 -23.50
N ALA A 32 18.02 12.80 -24.41
CA ALA A 32 17.68 11.39 -24.57
C ALA A 32 17.94 10.52 -23.31
N GLY A 33 18.90 10.91 -22.47
CA GLY A 33 19.18 10.25 -21.20
C GLY A 33 18.03 10.43 -20.21
N LEU A 34 17.55 11.66 -20.03
CA LEU A 34 16.42 11.99 -19.16
C LEU A 34 15.13 11.34 -19.68
N ALA A 35 14.85 11.44 -20.97
CA ALA A 35 13.67 10.83 -21.58
C ALA A 35 13.59 9.32 -21.32
N ARG A 36 14.72 8.61 -21.42
CA ARG A 36 14.80 7.18 -21.11
C ARG A 36 14.63 6.87 -19.64
N ALA A 37 15.11 7.73 -18.74
CA ALA A 37 15.03 7.54 -17.30
C ALA A 37 13.68 7.97 -16.72
N ALA A 38 12.90 8.79 -17.43
CA ALA A 38 11.65 9.37 -16.99
C ALA A 38 10.61 8.27 -16.68
N LEU A 39 9.96 8.40 -15.53
CA LEU A 39 8.87 7.53 -15.06
C LEU A 39 7.54 8.26 -14.92
N ALA A 40 7.56 9.49 -14.46
CA ALA A 40 6.41 10.37 -14.30
C ALA A 40 6.91 11.84 -14.28
N ALA A 41 5.99 12.76 -14.06
CA ALA A 41 6.33 14.16 -13.89
C ALA A 41 5.59 14.75 -12.68
N ARG A 42 6.26 15.60 -11.90
CA ARG A 42 5.61 16.43 -10.89
C ARG A 42 5.22 17.75 -11.54
N VAL A 43 3.91 17.98 -11.69
CA VAL A 43 3.33 19.18 -12.28
C VAL A 43 2.60 19.95 -11.19
N ASN A 44 3.04 21.17 -10.90
CA ASN A 44 2.47 22.01 -9.84
C ASN A 44 2.32 21.26 -8.50
N GLY A 45 3.32 20.43 -8.13
CA GLY A 45 3.34 19.66 -6.90
C GLY A 45 2.63 18.29 -6.96
N THR A 46 1.85 18.01 -8.01
CA THR A 46 1.11 16.74 -8.18
C THR A 46 1.82 15.83 -9.19
N ILE A 47 1.85 14.53 -8.95
CA ILE A 47 2.47 13.56 -9.86
C ILE A 47 1.48 13.20 -10.99
N TRP A 48 1.97 13.30 -12.22
CA TRP A 48 1.23 13.02 -13.45
C TRP A 48 1.95 11.97 -14.30
N ASP A 49 1.17 11.26 -15.10
CA ASP A 49 1.73 10.45 -16.19
C ASP A 49 2.49 11.32 -17.18
N LEU A 50 3.54 10.76 -17.79
CA LEU A 50 4.39 11.48 -18.74
C LEU A 50 3.62 11.98 -19.98
N ASP A 51 2.60 11.24 -20.38
CA ASP A 51 1.84 11.49 -21.61
C ASP A 51 0.59 12.37 -21.38
N ARG A 52 0.39 12.85 -20.14
CA ARG A 52 -0.70 13.79 -19.86
C ARG A 52 -0.34 15.19 -20.38
N PRO A 53 -1.20 15.81 -21.22
CA PRO A 53 -0.92 17.11 -21.82
C PRO A 53 -0.94 18.22 -20.78
N LEU A 54 -0.06 19.21 -20.95
CA LEU A 54 -0.01 20.46 -20.19
C LEU A 54 -0.80 21.53 -20.96
N GLU A 55 -1.83 22.06 -20.33
CA GLU A 55 -2.77 23.01 -20.98
C GLU A 55 -2.57 24.46 -20.51
N ALA A 56 -1.79 24.67 -19.44
CA ALA A 56 -1.54 25.97 -18.83
C ALA A 56 -0.11 26.05 -18.30
N ASP A 57 0.32 27.25 -17.94
CA ASP A 57 1.61 27.50 -17.27
C ASP A 57 1.79 26.58 -16.06
N ALA A 58 2.96 25.97 -15.93
CA ALA A 58 3.20 24.99 -14.88
C ALA A 58 4.67 24.97 -14.42
N THR A 59 4.87 24.52 -13.17
CA THR A 59 6.16 24.02 -12.72
C THR A 59 6.26 22.52 -13.04
N LEU A 60 7.40 22.08 -13.55
CA LEU A 60 7.59 20.70 -13.99
C LEU A 60 8.91 20.13 -13.49
N ALA A 61 8.86 18.97 -12.83
CA ALA A 61 10.04 18.16 -12.52
C ALA A 61 9.82 16.72 -13.04
N ILE A 62 10.76 16.22 -13.83
CA ILE A 62 10.73 14.84 -14.34
C ILE A 62 11.21 13.90 -13.23
N LEU A 63 10.39 12.91 -12.87
CA LEU A 63 10.70 11.90 -11.88
C LEU A 63 11.40 10.71 -12.53
N THR A 64 12.44 10.22 -11.87
CA THR A 64 13.24 9.07 -12.27
C THR A 64 13.35 8.05 -11.12
N GLU A 65 14.00 6.92 -11.32
CA GLU A 65 14.24 5.90 -10.29
C GLU A 65 14.96 6.43 -9.03
N ARG A 66 15.53 7.66 -9.10
CA ARG A 66 16.22 8.30 -7.97
C ARG A 66 15.28 9.07 -7.05
N ASP A 67 14.08 9.33 -7.50
CA ASP A 67 13.08 10.08 -6.75
C ASP A 67 12.34 9.17 -5.77
N PRO A 68 12.14 9.58 -4.51
CA PRO A 68 11.45 8.75 -3.51
C PRO A 68 10.06 8.29 -3.95
N ASP A 69 9.30 9.16 -4.61
CA ASP A 69 7.93 8.86 -5.05
C ASP A 69 7.86 7.87 -6.22
N ALA A 70 8.98 7.67 -6.93
CA ALA A 70 9.03 6.77 -8.08
C ALA A 70 8.83 5.30 -7.67
N LEU A 71 9.23 4.92 -6.45
CA LEU A 71 9.06 3.56 -5.95
C LEU A 71 7.59 3.24 -5.67
N GLU A 72 6.83 4.19 -5.13
CA GLU A 72 5.38 4.06 -4.95
C GLU A 72 4.67 3.91 -6.29
N LEU A 73 5.07 4.70 -7.29
CA LEU A 73 4.56 4.61 -8.66
C LEU A 73 4.84 3.24 -9.28
N LEU A 74 6.05 2.69 -9.11
CA LEU A 74 6.41 1.34 -9.56
C LEU A 74 5.52 0.29 -8.89
N ARG A 75 5.32 0.37 -7.59
CA ARG A 75 4.48 -0.55 -6.80
C ARG A 75 3.02 -0.49 -7.22
N HIS A 76 2.47 0.71 -7.42
CA HIS A 76 1.13 0.88 -7.94
C HIS A 76 0.96 0.21 -9.32
N SER A 77 1.88 0.46 -10.23
CA SER A 77 1.84 -0.16 -11.56
C SER A 77 2.06 -1.68 -11.51
N SER A 78 2.85 -2.17 -10.56
CA SER A 78 3.04 -3.61 -10.34
C SER A 78 1.75 -4.30 -9.89
N ALA A 79 0.89 -3.61 -9.14
CA ALA A 79 -0.43 -4.12 -8.77
C ALA A 79 -1.31 -4.35 -10.01
N HIS A 80 -1.27 -3.43 -10.99
CA HIS A 80 -1.98 -3.59 -12.27
C HIS A 80 -1.39 -4.70 -13.13
N ILE A 81 -0.06 -4.80 -13.23
CA ILE A 81 0.61 -5.92 -13.93
C ILE A 81 0.23 -7.26 -13.31
N MET A 82 0.10 -7.33 -11.98
CA MET A 82 -0.41 -8.52 -11.29
C MET A 82 -1.88 -8.80 -11.66
N ALA A 83 -2.73 -7.78 -11.71
CA ALA A 83 -4.13 -7.93 -12.09
C ALA A 83 -4.26 -8.43 -13.54
N THR A 84 -3.45 -7.93 -14.46
CA THR A 84 -3.33 -8.42 -15.85
C THR A 84 -2.95 -9.90 -15.86
N ALA A 85 -1.93 -10.30 -15.10
CA ALA A 85 -1.49 -11.69 -15.00
C ALA A 85 -2.56 -12.62 -14.41
N VAL A 86 -3.26 -12.16 -13.37
CA VAL A 86 -4.37 -12.93 -12.77
C VAL A 86 -5.51 -13.07 -13.76
N ARG A 87 -5.91 -12.02 -14.45
CA ARG A 87 -6.99 -12.08 -15.45
C ARG A 87 -6.66 -13.03 -16.61
N GLU A 88 -5.39 -13.07 -17.06
CA GLU A 88 -4.96 -14.02 -18.10
C GLU A 88 -4.99 -15.49 -17.63
N LEU A 89 -4.67 -15.76 -16.35
CA LEU A 89 -4.64 -17.12 -15.80
C LEU A 89 -5.99 -17.57 -15.24
N PHE A 90 -6.80 -16.63 -14.78
CA PHE A 90 -8.11 -16.85 -14.16
C PHE A 90 -9.14 -15.88 -14.77
N PRO A 91 -9.64 -16.15 -15.98
CA PRO A 91 -10.52 -15.23 -16.70
C PRO A 91 -11.82 -14.86 -15.97
N SER A 92 -12.31 -15.76 -15.08
CA SER A 92 -13.50 -15.53 -14.24
C SER A 92 -13.23 -14.71 -12.98
N ALA A 93 -11.96 -14.36 -12.67
CA ALA A 93 -11.65 -13.60 -11.48
C ALA A 93 -12.24 -12.18 -11.54
N GLY A 94 -13.05 -11.81 -10.56
CA GLY A 94 -13.48 -10.42 -10.37
C GLY A 94 -12.31 -9.57 -9.88
N ILE A 95 -12.21 -8.35 -10.38
CA ILE A 95 -11.09 -7.45 -10.12
C ILE A 95 -11.51 -6.39 -9.10
N GLY A 96 -10.99 -6.47 -7.88
CA GLY A 96 -11.20 -5.49 -6.83
C GLY A 96 -10.37 -4.22 -7.05
N PHE A 97 -9.53 -3.90 -6.09
CA PHE A 97 -8.57 -2.80 -6.17
C PHE A 97 -7.29 -3.15 -5.41
N GLY A 98 -6.21 -2.42 -5.72
CA GLY A 98 -4.93 -2.66 -5.05
C GLY A 98 -4.04 -1.43 -5.03
N PRO A 99 -3.94 -0.71 -3.90
CA PRO A 99 -3.02 0.39 -3.74
C PRO A 99 -1.58 -0.09 -3.47
N PRO A 100 -0.59 0.78 -3.69
CA PRO A 100 0.74 0.60 -3.12
C PRO A 100 0.67 0.68 -1.59
N ILE A 101 1.62 0.02 -0.93
CA ILE A 101 1.86 0.08 0.51
C ILE A 101 3.35 0.35 0.75
N GLU A 102 3.74 0.63 2.02
CA GLU A 102 5.09 1.07 2.38
C GLU A 102 6.22 0.22 1.77
N ASP A 103 6.12 -1.11 1.84
CA ASP A 103 7.15 -2.03 1.31
C ASP A 103 6.68 -2.88 0.13
N GLY A 104 5.56 -2.51 -0.53
CA GLY A 104 5.05 -3.32 -1.62
C GLY A 104 3.73 -2.83 -2.21
N PHE A 105 2.92 -3.78 -2.60
CA PHE A 105 1.58 -3.56 -3.14
C PHE A 105 0.70 -4.77 -2.83
N TYR A 106 -0.60 -4.61 -2.97
CA TYR A 106 -1.52 -5.74 -3.00
C TYR A 106 -2.60 -5.52 -4.05
N TYR A 107 -3.35 -6.58 -4.32
CA TYR A 107 -4.57 -6.48 -5.11
C TYR A 107 -5.59 -7.52 -4.63
N ASP A 108 -6.87 -7.14 -4.61
CA ASP A 108 -7.99 -7.97 -4.18
C ASP A 108 -8.67 -8.59 -5.38
N PHE A 109 -8.92 -9.90 -5.31
CA PHE A 109 -9.55 -10.68 -6.37
C PHE A 109 -10.73 -11.47 -5.83
N GLN A 110 -11.83 -11.47 -6.56
CA GLN A 110 -12.93 -12.39 -6.31
C GLN A 110 -12.67 -13.66 -7.12
N VAL A 111 -12.47 -14.77 -6.43
CA VAL A 111 -12.20 -16.09 -7.04
C VAL A 111 -12.99 -17.18 -6.32
N ASP A 112 -13.26 -18.29 -7.01
CA ASP A 112 -14.07 -19.41 -6.48
C ASP A 112 -13.35 -20.20 -5.38
N ARG A 113 -12.03 -20.15 -5.33
CA ARG A 113 -11.20 -20.81 -4.31
C ARG A 113 -10.00 -19.94 -3.91
N PRO A 114 -9.47 -20.13 -2.70
CA PRO A 114 -8.23 -19.46 -2.29
C PRO A 114 -7.05 -19.77 -3.23
N PHE A 115 -6.18 -18.78 -3.44
CA PHE A 115 -4.93 -18.99 -4.15
C PHE A 115 -3.97 -19.85 -3.34
N THR A 116 -3.34 -20.81 -4.02
CA THR A 116 -2.30 -21.68 -3.44
C THR A 116 -0.90 -21.09 -3.68
N PRO A 117 0.15 -21.58 -2.99
CA PRO A 117 1.53 -21.20 -3.30
C PRO A 117 1.92 -21.46 -4.76
N GLU A 118 1.41 -22.51 -5.37
CA GLU A 118 1.62 -22.86 -6.77
C GLU A 118 0.96 -21.83 -7.70
N ASP A 119 -0.25 -21.35 -7.35
CA ASP A 119 -0.90 -20.28 -8.10
C ASP A 119 -0.06 -18.99 -8.03
N LEU A 120 0.47 -18.62 -6.85
CA LEU A 120 1.34 -17.46 -6.71
C LEU A 120 2.59 -17.58 -7.59
N ALA A 121 3.21 -18.75 -7.66
CA ALA A 121 4.36 -18.97 -8.53
C ALA A 121 4.00 -18.82 -10.02
N ARG A 122 2.82 -19.31 -10.43
CA ARG A 122 2.31 -19.16 -11.80
C ARG A 122 1.97 -17.69 -12.13
N ILE A 123 1.34 -16.98 -11.20
CA ILE A 123 1.03 -15.56 -11.36
C ILE A 123 2.31 -14.74 -11.47
N GLU A 124 3.31 -15.01 -10.62
CA GLU A 124 4.61 -14.33 -10.68
C GLU A 124 5.32 -14.55 -12.01
N ALA A 125 5.33 -15.78 -12.52
CA ALA A 125 5.88 -16.09 -13.85
C ALA A 125 5.10 -15.35 -14.95
N LYS A 126 3.77 -15.29 -14.85
CA LYS A 126 2.93 -14.56 -15.79
C LYS A 126 3.15 -13.05 -15.73
N MET A 127 3.35 -12.48 -14.55
CA MET A 127 3.75 -11.06 -14.40
C MET A 127 5.06 -10.77 -15.14
N ALA A 128 6.04 -11.67 -15.08
CA ALA A 128 7.29 -11.50 -15.82
C ALA A 128 7.06 -11.53 -17.35
N GLU A 129 6.15 -12.39 -17.84
CA GLU A 129 5.76 -12.39 -19.26
C GLU A 129 5.06 -11.08 -19.66
N VAL A 130 4.11 -10.59 -18.85
CA VAL A 130 3.42 -9.31 -19.10
C VAL A 130 4.40 -8.15 -19.10
N ALA A 131 5.33 -8.11 -18.14
CA ALA A 131 6.39 -7.11 -18.10
C ALA A 131 7.27 -7.16 -19.36
N ALA A 132 7.65 -8.36 -19.82
CA ALA A 132 8.46 -8.53 -21.01
C ALA A 132 7.76 -8.10 -22.32
N ARG A 133 6.43 -8.09 -22.37
CA ARG A 133 5.66 -7.57 -23.54
C ARG A 133 5.76 -6.06 -23.66
N ASP A 134 6.21 -5.36 -22.64
CA ASP A 134 6.48 -3.91 -22.60
C ASP A 134 5.28 -3.06 -23.06
N TYR A 135 4.09 -3.37 -22.59
CA TYR A 135 2.87 -2.60 -22.89
C TYR A 135 2.96 -1.18 -22.33
N PRO A 136 2.49 -0.16 -23.08
CA PRO A 136 2.32 1.18 -22.53
C PRO A 136 1.18 1.19 -21.53
N PHE A 137 1.31 1.99 -20.47
CA PHE A 137 0.16 2.42 -19.66
C PHE A 137 -0.49 3.62 -20.32
N THR A 138 -1.74 3.49 -20.72
CA THR A 138 -2.50 4.57 -21.33
C THR A 138 -3.65 5.00 -20.43
N ARG A 139 -3.79 6.31 -20.25
CA ARG A 139 -4.83 6.95 -19.44
C ARG A 139 -5.92 7.54 -20.30
N GLU A 140 -7.16 7.22 -20.00
CA GLU A 140 -8.33 7.82 -20.62
C GLU A 140 -9.24 8.44 -19.57
N VAL A 141 -9.81 9.61 -19.88
CA VAL A 141 -10.91 10.19 -19.13
C VAL A 141 -12.20 9.76 -19.80
N VAL A 142 -13.09 9.15 -19.04
CA VAL A 142 -14.37 8.65 -19.55
C VAL A 142 -15.53 9.22 -18.74
N ASP A 143 -16.70 9.29 -19.34
CA ASP A 143 -17.91 9.57 -18.59
C ASP A 143 -18.44 8.33 -17.85
N ARG A 144 -19.39 8.52 -16.95
CA ARG A 144 -19.99 7.46 -16.14
C ARG A 144 -20.68 6.37 -16.98
N ALA A 145 -21.31 6.75 -18.09
CA ALA A 145 -22.01 5.81 -18.95
C ALA A 145 -21.03 4.89 -19.67
N GLU A 146 -19.92 5.45 -20.18
CA GLU A 146 -18.83 4.70 -20.78
C GLU A 146 -18.11 3.80 -19.77
N ALA A 147 -17.84 4.29 -18.55
CA ALA A 147 -17.26 3.49 -17.48
C ALA A 147 -18.15 2.28 -17.14
N ASN A 148 -19.45 2.49 -16.96
CA ASN A 148 -20.40 1.41 -16.70
C ASN A 148 -20.46 0.39 -17.87
N ARG A 149 -20.34 0.85 -19.11
CA ARG A 149 -20.32 -0.03 -20.28
C ARG A 149 -19.06 -0.89 -20.33
N ARG A 150 -17.89 -0.29 -20.06
CA ARG A 150 -16.58 -1.00 -20.08
C ARG A 150 -16.47 -2.05 -18.98
N PHE A 151 -17.04 -1.79 -17.80
CA PHE A 151 -16.99 -2.67 -16.65
C PHE A 151 -18.30 -3.41 -16.36
N ALA A 152 -19.17 -3.59 -17.37
CA ALA A 152 -20.49 -4.20 -17.22
C ALA A 152 -20.46 -5.61 -16.60
N ASP A 153 -19.39 -6.36 -16.87
CA ASP A 153 -19.17 -7.73 -16.37
C ASP A 153 -18.39 -7.79 -15.05
N ASP A 154 -18.06 -6.64 -14.43
CA ASP A 154 -17.31 -6.56 -13.18
C ASP A 154 -18.10 -5.84 -12.08
N PRO A 155 -18.84 -6.59 -11.23
CA PRO A 155 -19.69 -6.01 -10.18
C PRO A 155 -18.93 -5.12 -9.19
N LEU A 156 -17.65 -5.46 -8.89
CA LEU A 156 -16.83 -4.68 -7.95
C LEU A 156 -16.48 -3.31 -8.51
N LYS A 157 -16.24 -3.23 -9.83
CA LYS A 157 -15.99 -1.95 -10.52
C LYS A 157 -17.26 -1.14 -10.66
N LEU A 158 -18.39 -1.76 -10.97
CA LEU A 158 -19.70 -1.07 -11.05
C LEU A 158 -20.08 -0.45 -9.70
N GLU A 159 -19.89 -1.18 -8.59
CA GLU A 159 -20.10 -0.66 -7.24
C GLU A 159 -19.22 0.57 -6.99
N ARG A 160 -17.94 0.51 -7.39
CA ARG A 160 -17.01 1.62 -7.22
C ARG A 160 -17.42 2.84 -8.07
N ILE A 161 -17.85 2.64 -9.31
CA ILE A 161 -18.31 3.71 -10.18
C ILE A 161 -19.56 4.39 -9.60
N ALA A 162 -20.48 3.61 -9.02
CA ALA A 162 -21.69 4.14 -8.40
C ALA A 162 -21.44 5.07 -7.21
N GLU A 163 -20.30 4.89 -6.51
CA GLU A 163 -19.93 5.69 -5.34
C GLU A 163 -19.16 6.98 -5.67
N LEU A 164 -18.65 7.09 -6.89
CA LEU A 164 -17.95 8.30 -7.29
C LEU A 164 -18.95 9.46 -7.34
N GLY A 165 -18.56 10.61 -6.81
CA GLY A 165 -19.34 11.84 -6.92
C GLY A 165 -19.54 12.28 -8.37
N ASP A 166 -20.58 13.10 -8.63
CA ASP A 166 -20.86 13.57 -9.99
C ASP A 166 -19.75 14.47 -10.54
N ASP A 167 -19.03 15.16 -9.66
CA ASP A 167 -17.90 16.03 -10.00
C ASP A 167 -16.55 15.28 -10.10
N GLU A 168 -16.50 13.99 -9.76
CA GLU A 168 -15.26 13.22 -9.82
C GLU A 168 -14.92 12.81 -11.26
N THR A 169 -13.68 13.09 -11.67
CA THR A 169 -13.15 12.62 -12.96
C THR A 169 -12.93 11.11 -12.91
N ILE A 170 -13.61 10.39 -13.80
CA ILE A 170 -13.45 8.95 -13.96
C ILE A 170 -12.33 8.68 -14.95
N THR A 171 -11.33 7.92 -14.53
CA THR A 171 -10.20 7.54 -15.37
C THR A 171 -10.07 6.03 -15.49
N VAL A 172 -9.77 5.58 -16.69
CA VAL A 172 -9.48 4.19 -17.04
C VAL A 172 -8.04 4.11 -17.51
N TYR A 173 -7.29 3.17 -16.93
CA TYR A 173 -5.95 2.82 -17.38
C TYR A 173 -5.95 1.49 -18.09
N THR A 174 -5.18 1.43 -19.18
CA THR A 174 -5.02 0.23 -19.99
C THR A 174 -3.56 -0.17 -20.07
N ASP A 175 -3.26 -1.45 -19.83
CA ASP A 175 -1.95 -2.07 -20.08
C ASP A 175 -2.15 -3.34 -20.92
N GLY A 176 -1.95 -3.24 -22.21
CA GLY A 176 -2.23 -4.31 -23.16
C GLY A 176 -3.72 -4.67 -23.23
N PRO A 177 -4.11 -5.91 -22.95
CA PRO A 177 -5.51 -6.34 -23.00
C PRO A 177 -6.31 -5.98 -21.74
N PHE A 178 -5.68 -5.53 -20.66
CA PHE A 178 -6.31 -5.26 -19.38
C PHE A 178 -6.68 -3.80 -19.23
N GLN A 179 -7.88 -3.55 -18.70
CA GLN A 179 -8.38 -2.22 -18.34
C GLN A 179 -8.77 -2.18 -16.89
N ASP A 180 -8.46 -1.08 -16.21
CA ASP A 180 -8.80 -0.87 -14.83
C ASP A 180 -9.33 0.55 -14.55
N LEU A 181 -10.26 0.64 -13.61
CA LEU A 181 -10.72 1.91 -13.03
C LEU A 181 -9.68 2.39 -12.01
N CYS A 182 -8.90 3.39 -12.36
CA CYS A 182 -7.80 3.87 -11.53
C CYS A 182 -7.59 5.38 -11.67
N ARG A 183 -7.15 6.02 -10.58
CA ARG A 183 -6.80 7.44 -10.58
C ARG A 183 -5.39 7.70 -11.13
N GLY A 184 -4.55 6.66 -11.15
CA GLY A 184 -3.13 6.77 -11.51
C GLY A 184 -2.31 7.59 -10.52
N PRO A 185 -1.14 8.12 -10.91
CA PRO A 185 -0.46 7.82 -12.18
C PRO A 185 0.24 6.46 -12.20
N HIS A 186 0.79 6.09 -13.37
CA HIS A 186 1.53 4.85 -13.59
C HIS A 186 2.91 5.08 -14.23
N ILE A 187 3.79 4.06 -14.13
CA ILE A 187 5.01 4.01 -14.93
C ILE A 187 4.65 3.97 -16.42
N PRO A 188 5.54 4.44 -17.31
CA PRO A 188 5.19 4.58 -18.72
C PRO A 188 4.86 3.27 -19.42
N ARG A 189 5.49 2.17 -19.00
CA ARG A 189 5.40 0.87 -19.67
C ARG A 189 5.64 -0.27 -18.68
N THR A 190 5.02 -1.43 -18.91
CA THR A 190 5.15 -2.62 -18.06
C THR A 190 6.59 -3.13 -17.97
N GLY A 191 7.40 -2.94 -19.00
CA GLY A 191 8.81 -3.35 -19.05
C GLY A 191 9.74 -2.62 -18.07
N ARG A 192 9.24 -1.60 -17.36
CA ARG A 192 9.96 -0.99 -16.25
C ARG A 192 9.96 -1.85 -14.99
N LEU A 193 9.02 -2.77 -14.85
CA LEU A 193 8.99 -3.74 -13.76
C LEU A 193 9.99 -4.88 -14.02
N LYS A 194 11.08 -4.92 -13.26
CA LYS A 194 12.13 -5.93 -13.41
C LYS A 194 12.34 -6.80 -12.17
N HIS A 195 12.27 -6.19 -10.99
CA HIS A 195 12.59 -6.84 -9.73
C HIS A 195 11.38 -6.80 -8.80
N PHE A 196 10.69 -7.92 -8.70
CA PHE A 196 9.48 -8.07 -7.90
C PHE A 196 9.37 -9.48 -7.33
N LYS A 197 8.52 -9.64 -6.32
CA LYS A 197 8.20 -10.93 -5.71
C LYS A 197 6.77 -10.92 -5.20
N LEU A 198 6.00 -11.98 -5.45
CA LEU A 198 4.76 -12.24 -4.74
C LEU A 198 5.08 -12.90 -3.39
N LEU A 199 4.46 -12.40 -2.32
CA LEU A 199 4.81 -12.75 -0.95
C LEU A 199 3.83 -13.75 -0.33
N SER A 200 2.53 -13.47 -0.45
CA SER A 200 1.48 -14.29 0.16
C SER A 200 0.12 -13.98 -0.45
N ALA A 201 -0.84 -14.88 -0.23
CA ALA A 201 -2.26 -14.62 -0.40
C ALA A 201 -2.98 -14.81 0.93
N ALA A 202 -4.02 -14.00 1.18
CA ALA A 202 -4.85 -14.07 2.37
C ALA A 202 -6.30 -13.69 2.05
N GLY A 203 -7.26 -14.18 2.83
CA GLY A 203 -8.63 -13.68 2.79
C GLY A 203 -8.69 -12.22 3.24
N ALA A 204 -9.49 -11.41 2.57
CA ALA A 204 -9.77 -10.03 2.94
C ALA A 204 -11.24 -9.74 2.65
N TYR A 205 -11.95 -9.19 3.63
CA TYR A 205 -13.32 -8.75 3.40
C TYR A 205 -13.34 -7.53 2.47
N TRP A 206 -14.28 -7.53 1.54
CA TRP A 206 -14.46 -6.39 0.66
C TRP A 206 -14.63 -5.10 1.48
N ARG A 207 -13.72 -4.15 1.31
CA ARG A 207 -13.65 -2.88 2.04
C ARG A 207 -13.47 -3.00 3.56
N GLY A 208 -13.00 -4.14 4.05
CA GLY A 208 -12.80 -4.38 5.47
C GLY A 208 -14.08 -4.66 6.25
N ASP A 209 -15.22 -4.80 5.59
CA ASP A 209 -16.52 -5.10 6.20
C ASP A 209 -16.74 -6.61 6.26
N GLU A 210 -16.77 -7.18 7.46
CA GLU A 210 -16.94 -8.63 7.70
C GLU A 210 -18.30 -9.18 7.23
N HIS A 211 -19.29 -8.33 7.00
CA HIS A 211 -20.60 -8.71 6.47
C HIS A 211 -20.63 -8.80 4.93
N ARG A 212 -19.54 -8.41 4.28
CA ARG A 212 -19.40 -8.45 2.82
C ARG A 212 -18.65 -9.70 2.37
N GLN A 213 -18.61 -9.89 1.05
CA GLN A 213 -17.92 -11.02 0.44
C GLN A 213 -16.43 -11.03 0.77
N MET A 214 -15.91 -12.23 1.02
CA MET A 214 -14.48 -12.44 1.23
C MET A 214 -13.78 -12.55 -0.13
N LEU A 215 -12.81 -11.68 -0.36
CA LEU A 215 -11.91 -11.70 -1.51
C LEU A 215 -10.59 -12.37 -1.15
N GLN A 216 -9.79 -12.64 -2.16
CA GLN A 216 -8.41 -13.10 -2.00
C GLN A 216 -7.47 -11.94 -2.30
N ARG A 217 -6.71 -11.52 -1.30
CA ARG A 217 -5.69 -10.47 -1.41
C ARG A 217 -4.33 -11.10 -1.66
N ILE A 218 -3.70 -10.74 -2.77
CA ILE A 218 -2.32 -11.12 -3.06
C ILE A 218 -1.41 -9.94 -2.70
N TYR A 219 -0.39 -10.21 -1.88
CA TYR A 219 0.66 -9.25 -1.54
C TYR A 219 1.89 -9.49 -2.39
N GLY A 220 2.48 -8.40 -2.86
CA GLY A 220 3.74 -8.40 -3.59
C GLY A 220 4.63 -7.24 -3.20
N THR A 221 5.87 -7.28 -3.66
CA THR A 221 6.84 -6.18 -3.54
C THR A 221 7.54 -5.95 -4.86
N ALA A 222 7.96 -4.71 -5.13
CA ALA A 222 8.69 -4.33 -6.33
C ALA A 222 9.75 -3.28 -5.99
N TRP A 223 10.90 -3.37 -6.68
CA TRP A 223 12.09 -2.55 -6.46
C TRP A 223 12.77 -2.24 -7.79
N PHE A 224 13.47 -1.11 -7.87
CA PHE A 224 14.21 -0.77 -9.08
C PHE A 224 15.48 -1.60 -9.26
N LYS A 225 16.09 -2.04 -8.15
CA LYS A 225 17.32 -2.83 -8.17
C LYS A 225 17.15 -4.19 -7.53
N LYS A 226 17.85 -5.18 -8.10
CA LYS A 226 17.83 -6.55 -7.58
C LYS A 226 18.34 -6.62 -6.14
N GLU A 227 19.40 -5.87 -5.81
CA GLU A 227 20.01 -5.84 -4.48
C GLU A 227 19.05 -5.32 -3.41
N GLU A 228 18.17 -4.36 -3.77
CA GLU A 228 17.13 -3.83 -2.87
C GLU A 228 16.07 -4.90 -2.60
N LEU A 229 15.63 -5.61 -3.63
CA LEU A 229 14.70 -6.75 -3.49
C LEU A 229 15.32 -7.85 -2.63
N ASP A 230 16.54 -8.27 -2.91
CA ASP A 230 17.25 -9.34 -2.17
C ASP A 230 17.41 -8.96 -0.70
N THR A 231 17.78 -7.71 -0.41
CA THR A 231 17.89 -7.17 0.96
C THR A 231 16.54 -7.22 1.68
N TYR A 232 15.48 -6.82 1.02
CA TYR A 232 14.14 -6.86 1.59
C TYR A 232 13.69 -8.30 1.89
N LEU A 233 13.87 -9.22 0.96
CA LEU A 233 13.51 -10.63 1.15
C LEU A 233 14.32 -11.27 2.27
N HIS A 234 15.61 -10.96 2.37
CA HIS A 234 16.44 -11.41 3.48
C HIS A 234 15.94 -10.88 4.83
N ARG A 235 15.56 -9.58 4.89
CA ARG A 235 14.97 -8.98 6.10
C ARG A 235 13.68 -9.70 6.52
N LEU A 236 12.81 -10.06 5.56
CA LEU A 236 11.59 -10.82 5.84
C LEU A 236 11.89 -12.23 6.36
N GLU A 237 12.87 -12.92 5.78
CA GLU A 237 13.29 -14.26 6.24
C GLU A 237 13.84 -14.21 7.66
N GLU A 238 14.72 -13.24 7.96
CA GLU A 238 15.25 -13.03 9.30
C GLU A 238 14.16 -12.67 10.31
N ALA A 239 13.18 -11.84 9.92
CA ALA A 239 12.04 -11.54 10.77
C ALA A 239 11.22 -12.80 11.10
N ARG A 240 10.99 -13.69 10.12
CA ARG A 240 10.31 -14.99 10.36
C ARG A 240 11.10 -15.89 11.29
N LYS A 241 12.45 -15.96 11.15
CA LYS A 241 13.33 -16.73 12.05
C LYS A 241 13.27 -16.20 13.49
N ARG A 242 13.06 -14.89 13.66
CA ARG A 242 13.01 -14.20 14.96
C ARG A 242 11.60 -13.95 15.47
N ASP A 243 10.58 -14.60 14.89
CA ASP A 243 9.19 -14.45 15.36
C ASP A 243 9.11 -14.89 16.83
N HIS A 244 8.71 -13.95 17.70
CA HIS A 244 8.62 -14.17 19.15
C HIS A 244 7.67 -15.31 19.53
N ARG A 245 6.63 -15.56 18.74
CA ARG A 245 5.67 -16.66 18.97
C ARG A 245 6.33 -18.02 18.78
N ARG A 246 7.22 -18.14 17.78
CA ARG A 246 7.99 -19.33 17.52
C ARG A 246 9.09 -19.49 18.57
N LEU A 247 9.93 -18.45 18.73
CA LEU A 247 11.04 -18.48 19.68
C LEU A 247 10.56 -18.64 21.12
N GLY A 248 9.45 -17.98 21.49
CA GLY A 248 8.86 -18.11 22.81
C GLY A 248 8.46 -19.54 23.16
N LYS A 249 7.92 -20.28 22.18
CA LYS A 249 7.56 -21.68 22.31
C LYS A 249 8.80 -22.60 22.31
N GLU A 250 9.71 -22.40 21.35
CA GLU A 250 10.94 -23.24 21.21
C GLU A 250 11.87 -23.11 22.43
N LEU A 251 11.96 -21.92 23.01
CA LEU A 251 12.80 -21.62 24.17
C LEU A 251 12.07 -21.77 25.51
N ASP A 252 10.80 -22.14 25.47
CA ASP A 252 9.94 -22.28 26.68
C ASP A 252 9.94 -20.98 27.51
N LEU A 253 9.59 -19.84 26.89
CA LEU A 253 9.60 -18.54 27.55
C LEU A 253 8.23 -18.15 28.12
N PHE A 254 7.15 -18.53 27.45
CA PHE A 254 5.79 -18.23 27.86
C PHE A 254 4.77 -19.17 27.23
N MET A 255 3.60 -19.23 27.83
CA MET A 255 2.43 -19.95 27.32
C MET A 255 1.17 -19.10 27.44
N PHE A 256 0.15 -19.43 26.64
CA PHE A 256 -1.19 -18.89 26.77
C PHE A 256 -2.13 -19.95 27.36
N HIS A 257 -3.11 -19.54 28.15
CA HIS A 257 -4.08 -20.43 28.75
C HIS A 257 -5.49 -19.85 28.58
N PRO A 258 -6.53 -20.68 28.35
CA PRO A 258 -7.92 -20.22 28.20
C PRO A 258 -8.46 -19.38 29.37
N PHE A 259 -7.92 -19.53 30.57
CA PHE A 259 -8.31 -18.75 31.73
C PHE A 259 -7.82 -17.29 31.73
N ALA A 260 -6.87 -16.96 30.84
CA ALA A 260 -6.38 -15.60 30.65
C ALA A 260 -6.14 -15.35 29.15
N PRO A 261 -7.22 -15.22 28.36
CA PRO A 261 -7.11 -15.03 26.92
C PRO A 261 -6.36 -13.73 26.62
N GLY A 262 -5.36 -13.80 25.73
CA GLY A 262 -4.53 -12.67 25.37
C GLY A 262 -3.42 -12.28 26.33
N ALA A 263 -3.38 -12.84 27.55
CA ALA A 263 -2.33 -12.60 28.55
C ALA A 263 -1.35 -13.79 28.62
N PRO A 264 -0.02 -13.56 28.49
CA PRO A 264 0.96 -14.62 28.57
C PRO A 264 1.27 -15.00 30.03
N PHE A 265 1.44 -16.30 30.27
CA PHE A 265 2.04 -16.83 31.48
C PHE A 265 3.53 -17.06 31.21
N TYR A 266 4.39 -16.37 31.92
CA TYR A 266 5.83 -16.53 31.76
C TYR A 266 6.35 -17.73 32.56
N THR A 267 7.18 -18.54 31.93
CA THR A 267 7.96 -19.60 32.61
C THR A 267 9.10 -19.00 33.43
N ASP A 268 9.88 -19.83 34.11
CA ASP A 268 11.10 -19.36 34.82
C ASP A 268 12.08 -18.65 33.86
N ARG A 269 12.32 -19.23 32.66
CA ARG A 269 13.17 -18.62 31.63
C ARG A 269 12.63 -17.30 31.14
N GLY A 270 11.32 -17.25 30.86
CA GLY A 270 10.65 -16.03 30.40
C GLY A 270 10.69 -14.93 31.46
N THR A 271 10.39 -15.27 32.72
CA THR A 271 10.45 -14.34 33.85
C THR A 271 11.88 -13.80 34.05
N THR A 272 12.90 -14.65 33.92
CA THR A 272 14.30 -14.21 34.00
C THR A 272 14.63 -13.24 32.87
N MET A 273 14.22 -13.52 31.62
CA MET A 273 14.44 -12.63 30.50
C MET A 273 13.75 -11.28 30.69
N VAL A 274 12.47 -11.26 31.10
CA VAL A 274 11.74 -10.03 31.39
C VAL A 274 12.41 -9.19 32.47
N ARG A 275 12.89 -9.84 33.55
CA ARG A 275 13.63 -9.16 34.62
C ARG A 275 14.89 -8.49 34.10
N VAL A 276 15.73 -9.23 33.36
CA VAL A 276 17.00 -8.69 32.79
C VAL A 276 16.74 -7.49 31.88
N ILE A 277 15.71 -7.57 31.03
CA ILE A 277 15.33 -6.46 30.14
C ILE A 277 14.87 -5.25 30.97
N ASN A 278 14.02 -5.45 31.96
CA ASN A 278 13.52 -4.37 32.81
C ASN A 278 14.67 -3.71 33.60
N ASP A 279 15.59 -4.47 34.15
CA ASP A 279 16.74 -3.94 34.87
C ASP A 279 17.66 -3.12 33.95
N TYR A 280 17.83 -3.58 32.71
CA TYR A 280 18.59 -2.82 31.71
C TYR A 280 17.89 -1.50 31.35
N ILE A 281 16.57 -1.51 31.08
CA ILE A 281 15.79 -0.30 30.79
C ILE A 281 15.84 0.67 31.98
N ARG A 282 15.68 0.18 33.23
CA ARG A 282 15.83 1.01 34.43
C ARG A 282 17.21 1.69 34.49
N SER A 283 18.26 0.93 34.19
CA SER A 283 19.62 1.49 34.21
C SER A 283 19.81 2.59 33.15
N LEU A 284 19.17 2.46 31.99
CA LEU A 284 19.19 3.50 30.96
C LEU A 284 18.43 4.76 31.40
N ASN A 285 17.23 4.57 31.93
CA ASN A 285 16.39 5.68 32.40
C ASN A 285 17.03 6.44 33.52
N GLN A 286 17.62 5.76 34.52
CA GLN A 286 18.35 6.40 35.62
C GLN A 286 19.54 7.23 35.11
N ARG A 287 20.32 6.71 34.15
CA ARG A 287 21.44 7.46 33.54
C ARG A 287 20.94 8.70 32.76
N ALA A 288 19.74 8.64 32.21
CA ALA A 288 19.11 9.77 31.53
C ALA A 288 18.39 10.75 32.48
N GLY A 289 18.44 10.53 33.81
CA GLY A 289 17.87 11.41 34.82
C GLY A 289 16.36 11.17 35.09
N TYR A 290 15.77 10.08 34.54
CA TYR A 290 14.39 9.74 34.84
C TYR A 290 14.26 9.09 36.22
N GLN A 291 13.15 9.37 36.89
CA GLN A 291 12.78 8.77 38.17
C GLN A 291 11.68 7.73 37.94
N GLU A 292 11.87 6.54 38.55
CA GLU A 292 10.83 5.51 38.51
C GLU A 292 9.71 5.84 39.50
N ILE A 293 8.48 5.84 39.00
CA ILE A 293 7.27 5.99 39.82
C ILE A 293 6.40 4.73 39.69
N LYS A 294 5.61 4.43 40.73
CA LYS A 294 4.63 3.37 40.69
C LYS A 294 3.24 3.95 40.87
N THR A 295 2.40 3.73 39.88
CA THR A 295 1.01 4.22 39.88
C THR A 295 0.01 3.08 40.13
N PRO A 296 -1.22 3.36 40.54
CA PRO A 296 -2.30 2.37 40.57
C PRO A 296 -2.54 1.79 39.16
N LEU A 297 -3.14 0.58 39.12
CA LEU A 297 -3.56 -0.05 37.86
C LEU A 297 -4.98 0.33 37.46
N LEU A 298 -5.81 0.69 38.43
CA LEU A 298 -7.20 1.13 38.23
C LEU A 298 -7.28 2.62 38.54
N TYR A 299 -8.01 3.34 37.72
CA TYR A 299 -8.25 4.77 37.84
C TYR A 299 -9.73 5.06 37.72
N ASN A 300 -10.20 6.08 38.45
CA ASN A 300 -11.54 6.61 38.26
C ASN A 300 -11.74 7.13 36.81
N LYS A 301 -12.96 6.95 36.32
CA LYS A 301 -13.42 7.36 34.99
C LYS A 301 -13.01 8.80 34.62
N GLY A 302 -13.03 9.72 35.59
CA GLY A 302 -12.68 11.13 35.37
C GLY A 302 -11.29 11.37 34.74
N LEU A 303 -10.29 10.50 35.02
CA LEU A 303 -8.98 10.58 34.38
C LEU A 303 -9.07 10.33 32.86
N TRP A 304 -9.90 9.38 32.47
CA TRP A 304 -10.09 9.01 31.06
C TRP A 304 -10.94 10.02 30.31
N GLU A 305 -11.83 10.72 30.99
CA GLU A 305 -12.59 11.86 30.43
C GLU A 305 -11.68 13.05 30.18
N ILE A 306 -10.84 13.44 31.14
CA ILE A 306 -9.87 14.54 31.01
C ILE A 306 -8.87 14.28 29.89
N SER A 307 -8.35 13.07 29.79
CA SER A 307 -7.39 12.67 28.76
C SER A 307 -8.00 12.43 27.37
N GLY A 308 -9.34 12.45 27.25
CA GLY A 308 -10.07 12.19 26.00
C GLY A 308 -10.14 10.72 25.57
N HIS A 309 -9.58 9.79 26.35
CA HIS A 309 -9.62 8.36 26.04
C HIS A 309 -11.02 7.80 26.15
N TRP A 310 -11.83 8.29 27.07
CA TRP A 310 -13.20 7.83 27.26
C TRP A 310 -14.06 7.98 25.99
N GLY A 311 -13.94 9.09 25.28
CA GLY A 311 -14.72 9.34 24.06
C GLY A 311 -14.24 8.54 22.83
N LYS A 312 -12.95 8.14 22.82
CA LYS A 312 -12.31 7.52 21.63
C LYS A 312 -12.09 6.01 21.76
N TYR A 313 -11.89 5.52 22.98
CA TYR A 313 -11.40 4.15 23.22
C TYR A 313 -12.24 3.37 24.25
N ARG A 314 -13.41 3.86 24.63
CA ARG A 314 -14.29 3.22 25.63
C ARG A 314 -14.55 1.75 25.32
N GLU A 315 -14.77 1.41 24.06
CA GLU A 315 -15.05 0.05 23.61
C GLU A 315 -13.88 -0.92 23.84
N ASN A 316 -12.67 -0.39 23.99
CA ASN A 316 -11.44 -1.15 24.24
C ASN A 316 -11.01 -1.13 25.70
N MET A 317 -11.83 -0.62 26.62
CA MET A 317 -11.53 -0.51 28.04
C MET A 317 -12.28 -1.57 28.84
N PHE A 318 -11.63 -2.12 29.87
CA PHE A 318 -12.28 -2.90 30.89
C PHE A 318 -12.81 -1.95 31.98
N LEU A 319 -14.06 -2.11 32.33
CA LEU A 319 -14.73 -1.26 33.34
C LEU A 319 -15.08 -2.11 34.56
N VAL A 320 -14.81 -1.57 35.74
CA VAL A 320 -15.29 -2.12 36.97
C VAL A 320 -16.56 -1.37 37.35
N LEU A 321 -17.65 -2.11 37.47
CA LEU A 321 -18.97 -1.57 37.84
C LEU A 321 -19.24 -1.83 39.32
N ASP A 322 -19.80 -0.83 40.01
CA ASP A 322 -20.40 -1.03 41.30
C ASP A 322 -21.61 -1.98 41.16
N LYS A 323 -21.69 -2.96 42.03
CA LYS A 323 -22.67 -4.04 41.94
C LYS A 323 -24.08 -3.60 42.36
N GLU A 324 -24.17 -2.55 43.18
CA GLU A 324 -25.45 -2.05 43.74
C GLU A 324 -26.03 -0.92 42.89
N THR A 325 -25.17 -0.01 42.41
CA THR A 325 -25.60 1.17 41.67
C THR A 325 -25.52 0.96 40.15
N GLY A 326 -24.69 0.03 39.67
CA GLY A 326 -24.42 -0.16 38.25
C GLY A 326 -23.61 0.99 37.66
N GLU A 327 -23.11 1.92 38.46
CA GLU A 327 -22.30 3.04 38.01
C GLU A 327 -20.83 2.62 37.80
N HIS A 328 -20.14 3.36 36.92
CA HIS A 328 -18.73 3.14 36.61
C HIS A 328 -17.85 3.90 37.60
N ASP A 329 -17.34 3.24 38.61
CA ASP A 329 -16.45 3.86 39.60
C ASP A 329 -14.96 3.81 39.20
N PHE A 330 -14.54 2.79 38.41
CA PHE A 330 -13.17 2.57 37.96
C PHE A 330 -13.11 2.03 36.53
#